data_1a6b4949bf3c8e28608fdf3386ec61b3
#
_entry.id   1a6b4949bf3c8e28608fdf3386ec61b3
#
_cell.length_a   1.000
_cell.length_b   1.000
_cell.length_c   1.000
_cell.angle_alpha   90.00
_cell.angle_beta   90.00
_cell.angle_gamma   90.00
#
_symmetry.space_group_name_H-M   'P 1'
#
loop_
_entity.id
_entity.type
_entity.pdbx_description
1 polymer ?
#
loop_
_entity_poly.entity_id
_entity_poly.type
_entity_poly.pdbx_seq_one_letter_code
_entity_poly.pdbx_strand_id
1 'polypeptide(L)'
;MVNELNKNNLHITSNDFAEIANINYSERRSQFKVNNLDRKIVDISNDPNFLCMTTNLVKFKIYDNSVIFCNTDQVDNLFYHIRKIDNLKNLTLITHQTDQMINKTFYRKKPKSILNWYSVNIDYESADLHSIPIGLASDFSLKNLTKENFNDLSKASFKKENSEIYLNFNINTNFKERNSIQELFKNKKYATIDLDEPDKNKYLKNIRKFGFVLCPWGNGVDTHRFWETLYAGSIPVTKWHQTYKCAESLPVLFVDKYEDIDEGLLTNYMHTLDTQNYNFETLTKDYWMKRI
;
A
#
# COMPACT_ATOMS: atom_id res chain seq x y z
N MET A 1 -16.88 16.73 -2.95
CA MET A 1 -16.23 16.20 -1.74
C MET A 1 -14.70 16.06 -1.83
N VAL A 2 -14.10 15.82 -2.99
CA VAL A 2 -12.62 15.80 -3.13
C VAL A 2 -11.99 17.21 -3.15
N ASN A 3 -12.79 18.26 -3.24
CA ASN A 3 -12.31 19.65 -3.40
C ASN A 3 -11.78 20.33 -2.13
N GLU A 4 -11.89 19.71 -0.96
CA GLU A 4 -11.51 20.33 0.33
C GLU A 4 -10.23 19.75 0.93
N LEU A 5 -9.67 18.69 0.35
CA LEU A 5 -8.44 18.11 0.84
C LEU A 5 -7.24 19.00 0.46
N ASN A 6 -6.44 19.36 1.45
CA ASN A 6 -5.25 20.19 1.29
C ASN A 6 -4.30 19.56 0.26
N LYS A 7 -4.08 20.22 -0.88
CA LYS A 7 -3.41 19.67 -2.08
C LYS A 7 -1.98 19.13 -1.83
N ASN A 8 -1.34 19.54 -0.74
CA ASN A 8 0.06 19.20 -0.48
C ASN A 8 0.29 17.86 0.23
N ASN A 9 -0.75 17.25 0.81
CA ASN A 9 -0.62 16.02 1.61
C ASN A 9 -1.59 14.91 1.20
N LEU A 10 -2.08 14.95 -0.03
CA LEU A 10 -3.16 14.08 -0.53
C LEU A 10 -2.75 12.65 -0.85
N HIS A 11 -1.47 12.34 -0.85
CA HIS A 11 -1.01 11.04 -1.30
C HIS A 11 -0.19 10.39 -0.19
N ILE A 12 -0.29 9.08 -0.09
CA ILE A 12 0.51 8.28 0.82
C ILE A 12 1.44 7.33 0.06
N THR A 13 2.67 7.26 0.49
CA THR A 13 3.71 6.37 -0.02
C THR A 13 4.47 5.74 1.14
N SER A 14 5.31 4.76 0.87
CA SER A 14 6.23 4.22 1.86
C SER A 14 7.16 5.27 2.48
N ASN A 15 7.57 6.28 1.68
CA ASN A 15 8.42 7.36 2.17
C ASN A 15 7.71 8.23 3.21
N ASP A 16 6.40 8.46 3.06
CA ASP A 16 5.63 9.20 4.04
C ASP A 16 5.56 8.47 5.38
N PHE A 17 5.42 7.15 5.37
CA PHE A 17 5.49 6.35 6.60
C PHE A 17 6.88 6.39 7.24
N ALA A 18 7.96 6.39 6.43
CA ALA A 18 9.32 6.56 6.94
C ALA A 18 9.55 7.96 7.53
N GLU A 19 8.89 8.99 7.00
CA GLU A 19 8.95 10.36 7.53
C GLU A 19 8.15 10.54 8.82
N ILE A 20 7.07 9.79 9.04
CA ILE A 20 6.32 9.77 10.30
C ILE A 20 7.17 9.21 11.43
N ALA A 21 8.02 8.23 11.15
CA ALA A 21 8.87 7.58 12.15
C ALA A 21 10.01 8.47 12.65
N ASN A 22 10.33 8.39 13.95
CA ASN A 22 11.53 9.03 14.51
C ASN A 22 12.81 8.26 14.17
N ILE A 23 12.68 6.95 13.92
CA ILE A 23 13.80 6.03 13.66
C ILE A 23 13.49 5.24 12.42
N ASN A 24 14.42 5.23 11.47
CA ASN A 24 14.32 4.38 10.29
C ASN A 24 15.35 3.26 10.39
N TYR A 25 14.83 2.04 10.57
CA TYR A 25 15.60 0.80 10.54
C TYR A 25 15.32 0.10 9.21
N SER A 26 16.06 0.48 8.18
CA SER A 26 15.83 -0.02 6.84
C SER A 26 17.13 -0.16 6.07
N GLU A 27 17.13 -1.04 5.07
CA GLU A 27 18.21 -1.02 4.09
C GLU A 27 18.23 0.34 3.38
N ARG A 28 19.43 0.88 3.22
CA ARG A 28 19.63 2.09 2.43
C ARG A 28 19.52 1.72 0.94
N ARG A 29 18.30 1.68 0.45
CA ARG A 29 18.09 1.68 -0.99
C ARG A 29 18.10 3.14 -1.45
N SER A 30 18.65 3.40 -2.63
CA SER A 30 18.59 4.71 -3.32
C SER A 30 17.18 5.28 -3.45
N GLN A 31 16.18 4.54 -3.00
CA GLN A 31 14.77 4.85 -3.00
C GLN A 31 14.30 5.74 -1.84
N PHE A 32 15.14 5.94 -0.80
CA PHE A 32 14.83 6.83 0.30
C PHE A 32 15.57 8.16 0.14
N LYS A 33 14.88 9.19 -0.28
CA LYS A 33 15.29 10.55 0.04
C LYS A 33 14.77 10.88 1.44
N VAL A 34 15.55 10.57 2.45
CA VAL A 34 15.31 11.14 3.77
C VAL A 34 15.96 12.52 3.76
N ASN A 35 15.15 13.54 3.61
CA ASN A 35 15.61 14.93 3.57
C ASN A 35 16.14 15.45 4.92
N ASN A 36 16.08 14.65 5.99
CA ASN A 36 16.53 15.00 7.32
C ASN A 36 17.59 14.03 7.81
N LEU A 37 18.85 14.45 7.71
CA LEU A 37 20.03 13.73 8.21
C LEU A 37 20.03 13.45 9.71
N ASP A 38 19.17 14.13 10.49
CA ASP A 38 19.02 13.91 11.92
C ASP A 38 18.20 12.64 12.25
N ARG A 39 17.50 12.09 11.30
CA ARG A 39 16.81 10.79 11.45
C ARG A 39 17.81 9.69 11.18
N LYS A 40 18.18 8.98 12.22
CA LYS A 40 19.19 7.92 12.17
C LYS A 40 18.70 6.78 11.30
N ILE A 41 19.19 6.71 10.07
CA ILE A 41 19.06 5.53 9.22
C ILE A 41 20.05 4.51 9.72
N VAL A 42 19.56 3.40 10.22
CA VAL A 42 20.40 2.24 10.50
C VAL A 42 20.45 1.42 9.23
N ASP A 43 21.57 1.48 8.58
CA ASP A 43 21.84 0.69 7.40
C ASP A 43 22.32 -0.70 7.84
N ILE A 44 21.63 -1.76 7.42
CA ILE A 44 21.89 -3.13 7.92
C ILE A 44 22.29 -4.09 6.81
N SER A 45 22.35 -3.65 5.57
CA SER A 45 22.73 -4.56 4.49
C SER A 45 24.17 -5.01 4.62
N ASN A 46 24.37 -6.31 4.84
CA ASN A 46 25.67 -6.98 4.77
C ASN A 46 25.84 -7.76 3.46
N ASP A 47 25.02 -7.51 2.45
CA ASP A 47 25.11 -8.20 1.18
C ASP A 47 26.18 -7.55 0.29
N PRO A 48 27.30 -8.23 0.01
CA PRO A 48 28.38 -7.69 -0.83
C PRO A 48 27.97 -7.48 -2.30
N ASN A 49 26.85 -8.06 -2.73
CA ASN A 49 26.33 -7.88 -4.10
C ASN A 49 25.43 -6.66 -4.25
N PHE A 50 25.04 -6.04 -3.15
CA PHE A 50 24.36 -4.75 -3.17
C PHE A 50 25.37 -3.64 -2.88
N LEU A 51 25.46 -2.65 -3.73
CA LEU A 51 26.32 -1.46 -3.60
C LEU A 51 26.01 -0.58 -2.37
N CYS A 52 25.17 -1.03 -1.48
CA CYS A 52 24.91 -0.44 -0.18
C CYS A 52 25.75 -1.15 0.85
N MET A 53 27.01 -0.77 0.94
CA MET A 53 27.80 -1.21 2.08
C MET A 53 27.30 -0.56 3.33
N THR A 54 26.80 -1.35 4.22
CA THR A 54 26.66 -0.98 5.62
C THR A 54 28.01 -0.70 6.17
N THR A 55 28.35 0.45 6.14
CA THR A 55 29.48 0.85 6.92
C THR A 55 28.93 1.56 8.11
N ASN A 56 29.28 1.05 9.20
CA ASN A 56 29.27 1.67 10.50
C ASN A 56 27.99 1.38 11.28
N LEU A 57 28.20 0.66 12.30
CA LEU A 57 27.57 0.65 13.59
C LEU A 57 27.16 2.07 13.99
N VAL A 58 26.14 2.60 13.35
CA VAL A 58 25.50 3.81 13.84
C VAL A 58 24.86 3.39 15.15
N LYS A 59 25.40 3.85 16.26
CA LYS A 59 24.77 3.71 17.56
C LYS A 59 23.45 4.47 17.50
N PHE A 60 22.37 3.77 17.16
CA PHE A 60 21.07 4.38 17.26
C PHE A 60 20.54 4.19 18.68
N LYS A 61 19.92 5.23 19.20
CA LYS A 61 19.23 5.17 20.47
C LYS A 61 17.75 4.96 20.18
N ILE A 62 17.23 3.82 20.63
CA ILE A 62 15.79 3.65 20.80
C ILE A 62 15.46 4.10 22.22
N TYR A 63 14.41 4.88 22.37
CA TYR A 63 13.91 5.35 23.66
C TYR A 63 12.40 5.14 23.73
N ASP A 64 11.84 5.25 24.91
CA ASP A 64 10.41 5.09 25.13
C ASP A 64 9.59 5.99 24.20
N ASN A 65 8.46 5.47 23.73
CA ASN A 65 7.57 6.11 22.77
C ASN A 65 8.18 6.36 21.38
N SER A 66 9.29 5.69 21.01
CA SER A 66 9.82 5.80 19.66
C SER A 66 8.86 5.18 18.64
N VAL A 67 8.71 5.87 17.51
CA VAL A 67 8.07 5.34 16.28
C VAL A 67 9.18 4.86 15.35
N ILE A 68 9.19 3.58 15.03
CA ILE A 68 10.25 2.93 14.25
C ILE A 68 9.66 2.47 12.91
N PHE A 69 10.25 2.94 11.82
CA PHE A 69 9.99 2.39 10.49
C PHE A 69 11.02 1.29 10.19
N CYS A 70 10.55 0.18 9.63
CA CYS A 70 11.38 -0.97 9.29
C CYS A 70 10.91 -1.62 7.99
N ASN A 71 11.85 -2.05 7.14
CA ASN A 71 11.51 -2.99 6.08
C ASN A 71 11.04 -4.30 6.71
N THR A 72 9.95 -4.87 6.21
CA THR A 72 9.34 -6.05 6.85
C THR A 72 10.29 -7.25 6.91
N ASP A 73 11.15 -7.42 5.92
CA ASP A 73 12.18 -8.47 5.89
C ASP A 73 13.31 -8.30 6.92
N GLN A 74 13.46 -7.10 7.51
CA GLN A 74 14.44 -6.81 8.54
C GLN A 74 13.89 -6.86 9.97
N VAL A 75 12.62 -7.18 10.14
CA VAL A 75 11.93 -7.14 11.44
C VAL A 75 12.55 -8.11 12.45
N ASP A 76 12.96 -9.31 12.05
CA ASP A 76 13.60 -10.28 12.97
C ASP A 76 14.91 -9.70 13.55
N ASN A 77 15.70 -9.01 12.75
CA ASN A 77 16.91 -8.33 13.21
C ASN A 77 16.60 -7.18 14.16
N LEU A 78 15.60 -6.36 13.83
CA LEU A 78 15.14 -5.29 14.70
C LEU A 78 14.67 -5.85 16.05
N PHE A 79 13.87 -6.90 16.05
CA PHE A 79 13.37 -7.54 17.29
C PHE A 79 14.50 -8.10 18.14
N TYR A 80 15.54 -8.66 17.51
CA TYR A 80 16.73 -9.12 18.22
C TYR A 80 17.44 -7.95 18.95
N HIS A 81 17.57 -6.79 18.32
CA HIS A 81 18.19 -5.62 18.94
C HIS A 81 17.31 -5.01 20.03
N ILE A 82 16.00 -4.88 19.80
CA ILE A 82 15.06 -4.35 20.79
C ILE A 82 15.09 -5.17 22.08
N ARG A 83 15.15 -6.50 22.00
CA ARG A 83 15.20 -7.39 23.18
C ARG A 83 16.45 -7.25 24.03
N LYS A 84 17.52 -6.64 23.51
CA LYS A 84 18.77 -6.39 24.25
C LYS A 84 18.76 -5.08 25.02
N ILE A 85 17.74 -4.28 24.86
CA ILE A 85 17.61 -2.99 25.54
C ILE A 85 16.60 -3.17 26.67
N ASP A 86 17.09 -3.05 27.90
CA ASP A 86 16.23 -3.20 29.06
C ASP A 86 15.27 -2.00 29.21
N ASN A 87 14.10 -2.27 29.76
CA ASN A 87 13.09 -1.30 30.15
C ASN A 87 12.48 -0.43 29.05
N LEU A 88 12.64 -0.77 27.75
CA LEU A 88 11.94 -0.08 26.68
C LEU A 88 10.43 -0.28 26.75
N LYS A 89 9.67 0.81 26.52
CA LYS A 89 8.21 0.84 26.61
C LYS A 89 7.59 1.63 25.46
N ASN A 90 6.36 1.26 25.14
CA ASN A 90 5.45 2.03 24.27
C ASN A 90 6.04 2.31 22.88
N LEU A 91 6.76 1.36 22.29
CA LEU A 91 7.24 1.52 20.93
C LEU A 91 6.09 1.34 19.94
N THR A 92 6.11 2.14 18.89
CA THR A 92 5.28 1.94 17.71
C THR A 92 6.16 1.45 16.56
N LEU A 93 5.76 0.37 15.91
CA LEU A 93 6.46 -0.19 14.75
C LEU A 93 5.64 0.05 13.49
N ILE A 94 6.30 0.53 12.45
CA ILE A 94 5.76 0.62 11.09
C ILE A 94 6.59 -0.30 10.20
N THR A 95 5.95 -1.28 9.54
CA THR A 95 6.64 -2.16 8.59
C THR A 95 6.06 -2.01 7.19
N HIS A 96 6.95 -1.94 6.20
CA HIS A 96 6.59 -1.61 4.84
C HIS A 96 7.62 -2.15 3.82
N GLN A 97 7.38 -1.90 2.53
CA GLN A 97 8.31 -2.08 1.40
C GLN A 97 8.67 -3.51 1.00
N THR A 98 7.98 -4.50 1.51
CA THR A 98 8.14 -5.88 1.05
C THR A 98 6.78 -6.55 0.89
N ASP A 99 6.76 -7.66 0.16
CA ASP A 99 5.56 -8.48 -0.03
C ASP A 99 5.32 -9.46 1.14
N GLN A 100 6.16 -9.39 2.18
CA GLN A 100 6.09 -10.32 3.31
C GLN A 100 4.81 -10.12 4.14
N MET A 101 4.11 -11.22 4.39
CA MET A 101 2.88 -11.24 5.17
C MET A 101 3.14 -11.31 6.68
N ILE A 102 2.48 -10.46 7.45
CA ILE A 102 2.45 -10.54 8.91
C ILE A 102 1.32 -11.48 9.34
N ASN A 103 1.63 -12.76 9.39
CA ASN A 103 0.72 -13.78 9.90
C ASN A 103 0.87 -13.97 11.42
N LYS A 104 0.02 -14.81 12.00
CA LYS A 104 0.01 -15.11 13.44
C LYS A 104 1.39 -15.57 13.97
N THR A 105 2.10 -16.39 13.21
CA THR A 105 3.42 -16.92 13.60
C THR A 105 4.45 -15.80 13.64
N PHE A 106 4.43 -14.91 12.66
CA PHE A 106 5.34 -13.78 12.62
C PHE A 106 5.01 -12.75 13.71
N TYR A 107 3.72 -12.43 13.87
CA TYR A 107 3.25 -11.52 14.91
C TYR A 107 3.67 -11.97 16.34
N ARG A 108 3.64 -13.27 16.65
CA ARG A 108 4.04 -13.79 17.95
C ARG A 108 5.51 -13.53 18.33
N LYS A 109 6.35 -13.18 17.37
CA LYS A 109 7.73 -12.77 17.63
C LYS A 109 7.86 -11.34 18.16
N LYS A 110 6.79 -10.56 18.15
CA LYS A 110 6.78 -9.16 18.56
C LYS A 110 7.27 -8.99 20.00
N PRO A 111 8.30 -8.14 20.26
CA PRO A 111 8.70 -7.78 21.62
C PRO A 111 7.54 -7.09 22.38
N LYS A 112 7.46 -7.33 23.69
CA LYS A 112 6.42 -6.73 24.54
C LYS A 112 6.51 -5.20 24.61
N SER A 113 7.68 -4.63 24.37
CA SER A 113 7.91 -3.19 24.31
C SER A 113 7.23 -2.51 23.12
N ILE A 114 6.86 -3.25 22.05
CA ILE A 114 6.11 -2.73 20.92
C ILE A 114 4.62 -2.77 21.28
N LEU A 115 4.05 -1.59 21.48
CA LEU A 115 2.65 -1.42 21.85
C LEU A 115 1.74 -1.51 20.61
N ASN A 116 2.12 -0.84 19.50
CA ASN A 116 1.36 -0.85 18.26
C ASN A 116 2.26 -1.25 17.09
N TRP A 117 1.70 -2.04 16.17
CA TRP A 117 2.35 -2.43 14.94
C TRP A 117 1.47 -2.10 13.73
N TYR A 118 1.94 -1.19 12.89
CA TYR A 118 1.32 -0.81 11.62
C TYR A 118 2.06 -1.50 10.48
N SER A 119 1.35 -2.25 9.63
CA SER A 119 2.00 -2.99 8.54
C SER A 119 1.15 -3.07 7.29
N VAL A 120 1.83 -3.08 6.13
CA VAL A 120 1.24 -3.60 4.91
C VAL A 120 1.17 -5.13 5.00
N ASN A 121 0.30 -5.77 4.20
CA ASN A 121 0.21 -7.23 4.07
C ASN A 121 0.06 -7.97 5.42
N ILE A 122 -1.02 -7.68 6.16
CA ILE A 122 -1.33 -8.39 7.41
C ILE A 122 -2.34 -9.52 7.17
N ASP A 123 -2.11 -10.67 7.82
CA ASP A 123 -2.99 -11.86 7.80
C ASP A 123 -3.22 -12.39 9.23
N TYR A 124 -3.38 -11.47 10.15
CA TYR A 124 -3.71 -11.79 11.54
C TYR A 124 -4.44 -10.62 12.18
N GLU A 125 -5.49 -10.91 12.95
CA GLU A 125 -6.24 -9.90 13.67
C GLU A 125 -5.75 -9.80 15.12
N SER A 126 -5.38 -8.59 15.52
CA SER A 126 -5.03 -8.22 16.90
C SER A 126 -5.37 -6.76 17.12
N ALA A 127 -5.70 -6.39 18.37
CA ALA A 127 -6.03 -5.02 18.72
C ALA A 127 -4.86 -4.03 18.51
N ASP A 128 -3.62 -4.53 18.46
CA ASP A 128 -2.38 -3.79 18.34
C ASP A 128 -1.64 -4.03 17.00
N LEU A 129 -2.29 -4.72 16.05
CA LEU A 129 -1.80 -4.88 14.68
C LEU A 129 -2.75 -4.21 13.70
N HIS A 130 -2.27 -3.17 13.04
CA HIS A 130 -3.08 -2.31 12.18
C HIS A 130 -2.62 -2.38 10.73
N SER A 131 -3.57 -2.54 9.80
CA SER A 131 -3.25 -2.45 8.37
C SER A 131 -2.98 -1.01 7.97
N ILE A 132 -2.00 -0.82 7.10
CA ILE A 132 -1.69 0.44 6.43
C ILE A 132 -1.56 0.22 4.93
N PRO A 133 -1.82 1.26 4.11
CA PRO A 133 -1.72 1.15 2.67
C PRO A 133 -0.28 1.00 2.19
N ILE A 134 -0.04 0.18 1.15
CA ILE A 134 1.20 0.27 0.38
C ILE A 134 1.29 1.63 -0.32
N GLY A 135 0.14 2.20 -0.68
CA GLY A 135 0.03 3.52 -1.30
C GLY A 135 0.59 3.60 -2.71
N LEU A 136 0.94 4.80 -3.13
CA LEU A 136 1.63 5.04 -4.40
C LEU A 136 3.10 4.61 -4.31
N ALA A 137 3.66 4.29 -5.46
CA ALA A 137 5.08 3.99 -5.55
C ALA A 137 5.93 5.22 -5.20
N SER A 138 7.16 4.98 -4.77
CA SER A 138 8.14 6.05 -4.54
C SER A 138 8.45 6.79 -5.84
N ASP A 139 8.92 8.03 -5.72
CA ASP A 139 9.24 8.93 -6.85
C ASP A 139 10.31 8.36 -7.81
N PHE A 140 11.00 7.30 -7.39
CA PHE A 140 12.00 6.60 -8.20
C PHE A 140 11.45 5.42 -9.00
N SER A 141 10.16 5.09 -8.87
CA SER A 141 9.57 3.99 -9.62
C SER A 141 9.52 4.31 -11.12
N LEU A 142 10.20 3.48 -11.91
CA LEU A 142 10.13 3.57 -13.36
C LEU A 142 8.83 2.96 -13.91
N LYS A 143 8.25 1.99 -13.20
CA LYS A 143 7.10 1.20 -13.67
C LYS A 143 5.76 1.73 -13.17
N ASN A 144 5.65 2.03 -11.89
CA ASN A 144 4.38 2.41 -11.26
C ASN A 144 4.15 3.92 -11.30
N LEU A 145 2.89 4.31 -11.11
CA LEU A 145 2.53 5.72 -10.96
C LEU A 145 3.06 6.26 -9.62
N THR A 146 3.48 7.51 -9.65
CA THR A 146 4.01 8.23 -8.48
C THR A 146 3.11 9.41 -8.12
N LYS A 147 3.41 10.12 -7.06
CA LYS A 147 2.66 11.33 -6.65
C LYS A 147 2.51 12.35 -7.78
N GLU A 148 3.55 12.53 -8.60
CA GLU A 148 3.56 13.49 -9.70
C GLU A 148 2.46 13.23 -10.74
N ASN A 149 2.10 11.96 -10.95
CA ASN A 149 1.05 11.59 -11.89
C ASN A 149 -0.37 12.01 -11.42
N PHE A 150 -0.53 12.31 -10.13
CA PHE A 150 -1.80 12.65 -9.49
C PHE A 150 -1.89 14.10 -8.99
N ASN A 151 -1.01 15.00 -9.43
CA ASN A 151 -1.01 16.40 -9.02
C ASN A 151 -2.32 17.15 -9.38
N ASP A 152 -3.06 16.65 -10.35
CA ASP A 152 -4.35 17.20 -10.76
C ASP A 152 -5.50 16.26 -10.36
N LEU A 153 -5.92 16.36 -9.10
CA LEU A 153 -7.04 15.58 -8.56
C LEU A 153 -8.41 16.08 -9.06
N SER A 154 -8.48 17.24 -9.70
CA SER A 154 -9.74 17.71 -10.31
C SER A 154 -10.26 16.76 -11.39
N LYS A 155 -9.39 15.90 -11.91
CA LYS A 155 -9.71 14.85 -12.88
C LYS A 155 -10.19 13.55 -12.24
N ALA A 156 -10.09 13.42 -10.92
CA ALA A 156 -10.57 12.24 -10.20
C ALA A 156 -12.10 12.35 -9.98
N SER A 157 -12.85 11.45 -10.57
CA SER A 157 -14.30 11.34 -10.36
C SER A 157 -14.69 9.87 -10.27
N PHE A 158 -15.28 9.46 -9.15
CA PHE A 158 -15.81 8.11 -8.99
C PHE A 158 -17.12 7.88 -9.76
N LYS A 159 -17.79 8.96 -10.18
CA LYS A 159 -18.95 8.88 -11.06
C LYS A 159 -18.48 8.73 -12.50
N LYS A 160 -18.68 7.57 -13.07
CA LYS A 160 -18.38 7.26 -14.47
C LYS A 160 -19.67 6.99 -15.22
N GLU A 161 -19.65 7.26 -16.53
CA GLU A 161 -20.81 7.02 -17.39
C GLU A 161 -21.06 5.55 -17.66
N ASN A 162 -20.03 4.72 -17.50
CA ASN A 162 -20.12 3.28 -17.73
C ASN A 162 -19.63 2.46 -16.52
N SER A 163 -20.14 1.24 -16.40
CA SER A 163 -19.77 0.25 -15.40
C SER A 163 -18.74 -0.76 -15.91
N GLU A 164 -17.95 -0.41 -16.93
CA GLU A 164 -16.95 -1.31 -17.47
C GLU A 164 -15.76 -1.47 -16.51
N ILE A 165 -15.20 -2.69 -16.53
CA ILE A 165 -14.03 -3.05 -15.74
C ILE A 165 -12.78 -3.14 -16.62
N TYR A 166 -11.71 -2.49 -16.20
CA TYR A 166 -10.41 -2.51 -16.86
C TYR A 166 -9.45 -3.49 -16.16
N LEU A 167 -8.80 -4.33 -16.97
CA LEU A 167 -7.81 -5.30 -16.54
C LEU A 167 -6.46 -4.98 -17.20
N ASN A 168 -5.49 -4.65 -16.38
CA ASN A 168 -4.08 -4.50 -16.79
C ASN A 168 -3.18 -4.92 -15.63
N PHE A 169 -2.55 -6.08 -15.74
CA PHE A 169 -1.64 -6.60 -14.72
C PHE A 169 -0.64 -7.60 -15.32
N ASN A 170 0.55 -7.65 -14.74
CA ASN A 170 1.54 -8.64 -15.10
C ASN A 170 1.16 -10.00 -14.50
N ILE A 171 0.93 -10.99 -15.36
CA ILE A 171 0.52 -12.35 -14.97
C ILE A 171 1.59 -13.02 -14.11
N ASN A 172 2.87 -12.78 -14.40
CA ASN A 172 3.99 -13.49 -13.78
C ASN A 172 4.18 -13.20 -12.29
N THR A 173 3.60 -12.11 -11.75
CA THR A 173 3.72 -11.78 -10.32
C THR A 173 2.83 -12.65 -9.44
N ASN A 174 1.79 -13.27 -9.99
CA ASN A 174 0.95 -14.28 -9.35
C ASN A 174 0.27 -15.13 -10.43
N PHE A 175 1.06 -15.95 -11.09
CA PHE A 175 0.63 -16.66 -12.30
C PHE A 175 -0.64 -17.48 -12.08
N LYS A 176 -0.73 -18.21 -10.97
CA LYS A 176 -1.87 -19.10 -10.69
C LYS A 176 -3.21 -18.33 -10.66
N GLU A 177 -3.25 -17.21 -9.98
CA GLU A 177 -4.48 -16.41 -9.84
C GLU A 177 -4.72 -15.56 -11.10
N ARG A 178 -3.70 -14.84 -11.57
CA ARG A 178 -3.86 -13.85 -12.63
C ARG A 178 -4.12 -14.46 -14.01
N ASN A 179 -3.58 -15.65 -14.27
CA ASN A 179 -3.87 -16.37 -15.51
C ASN A 179 -5.33 -16.85 -15.57
N SER A 180 -5.87 -17.38 -14.47
CA SER A 180 -7.29 -17.78 -14.41
C SER A 180 -8.24 -16.59 -14.56
N ILE A 181 -7.89 -15.44 -13.98
CA ILE A 181 -8.66 -14.20 -14.13
C ILE A 181 -8.68 -13.75 -15.60
N GLN A 182 -7.54 -13.77 -16.28
CA GLN A 182 -7.49 -13.38 -17.68
C GLN A 182 -8.42 -14.23 -18.54
N GLU A 183 -8.40 -15.55 -18.39
CA GLU A 183 -9.29 -16.44 -19.12
C GLU A 183 -10.78 -16.20 -18.75
N LEU A 184 -11.06 -15.90 -17.48
CA LEU A 184 -12.42 -15.61 -17.01
C LEU A 184 -13.04 -14.40 -17.72
N PHE A 185 -12.25 -13.33 -17.94
CA PHE A 185 -12.75 -12.08 -18.50
C PHE A 185 -12.59 -11.94 -20.03
N LYS A 186 -11.87 -12.84 -20.69
CA LYS A 186 -11.50 -12.79 -22.12
C LYS A 186 -12.64 -12.48 -23.09
N ASN A 187 -13.84 -12.97 -22.78
CA ASN A 187 -15.01 -12.83 -23.67
C ASN A 187 -16.15 -12.01 -23.02
N LYS A 188 -15.87 -11.27 -21.95
CA LYS A 188 -16.88 -10.46 -21.28
C LYS A 188 -16.97 -9.09 -21.93
N LYS A 189 -18.16 -8.71 -22.40
CA LYS A 189 -18.38 -7.42 -23.09
C LYS A 189 -18.17 -6.20 -22.21
N TYR A 190 -18.36 -6.36 -20.89
CA TYR A 190 -18.17 -5.31 -19.89
C TYR A 190 -16.72 -5.23 -19.38
N ALA A 191 -15.79 -6.02 -19.94
CA ALA A 191 -14.39 -6.05 -19.53
C ALA A 191 -13.46 -5.67 -20.69
N THR A 192 -12.53 -4.76 -20.42
CA THR A 192 -11.44 -4.41 -21.33
C THR A 192 -10.13 -4.94 -20.77
N ILE A 193 -9.49 -5.82 -21.51
CA ILE A 193 -8.20 -6.43 -21.16
C ILE A 193 -7.10 -5.77 -21.99
N ASP A 194 -6.14 -5.14 -21.32
CA ASP A 194 -4.95 -4.56 -21.92
C ASP A 194 -3.74 -5.27 -21.31
N LEU A 195 -3.14 -6.17 -22.08
CA LEU A 195 -2.02 -7.02 -21.63
C LEU A 195 -0.66 -6.40 -21.94
N ASP A 196 -0.63 -5.41 -22.80
CA ASP A 196 0.60 -4.67 -23.07
C ASP A 196 1.02 -3.91 -21.81
N GLU A 197 2.33 -3.72 -21.61
CA GLU A 197 2.81 -2.79 -20.61
C GLU A 197 2.69 -1.37 -21.20
N PRO A 198 1.57 -0.65 -20.95
CA PRO A 198 1.41 0.70 -21.47
C PRO A 198 2.41 1.63 -20.79
N ASP A 199 2.80 2.70 -21.47
CA ASP A 199 3.45 3.79 -20.78
C ASP A 199 2.56 4.35 -19.65
N LYS A 200 3.17 5.02 -18.68
CA LYS A 200 2.47 5.55 -17.50
C LYS A 200 1.27 6.45 -17.84
N ASN A 201 1.39 7.26 -18.90
CA ASN A 201 0.33 8.20 -19.29
C ASN A 201 -0.86 7.45 -19.90
N LYS A 202 -0.61 6.47 -20.76
CA LYS A 202 -1.66 5.60 -21.33
C LYS A 202 -2.35 4.81 -20.22
N TYR A 203 -1.58 4.24 -19.29
CA TYR A 203 -2.11 3.51 -18.13
C TYR A 203 -3.00 4.42 -17.27
N LEU A 204 -2.50 5.61 -16.87
CA LEU A 204 -3.26 6.57 -16.07
C LEU A 204 -4.55 7.03 -16.79
N LYS A 205 -4.48 7.28 -18.10
CA LYS A 205 -5.66 7.61 -18.91
C LYS A 205 -6.68 6.48 -18.88
N ASN A 206 -6.23 5.24 -18.99
CA ASN A 206 -7.11 4.08 -18.97
C ASN A 206 -7.77 3.90 -17.60
N ILE A 207 -7.01 3.87 -16.51
CA ILE A 207 -7.61 3.72 -15.17
C ILE A 207 -8.58 4.86 -14.82
N ARG A 208 -8.41 6.07 -15.37
CA ARG A 208 -9.35 7.19 -15.21
C ARG A 208 -10.61 7.06 -16.05
N LYS A 209 -10.56 6.34 -17.16
CA LYS A 209 -11.68 6.17 -18.09
C LYS A 209 -12.73 5.21 -17.56
N PHE A 210 -12.31 4.10 -16.98
CA PHE A 210 -13.20 3.02 -16.56
C PHE A 210 -13.77 3.25 -15.16
N GLY A 211 -15.01 2.79 -14.93
CA GLY A 211 -15.63 2.82 -13.61
C GLY A 211 -14.90 1.94 -12.61
N PHE A 212 -14.48 0.77 -13.07
CA PHE A 212 -13.82 -0.25 -12.27
C PHE A 212 -12.47 -0.64 -12.82
N VAL A 213 -11.53 -0.98 -11.92
CA VAL A 213 -10.23 -1.54 -12.26
C VAL A 213 -10.02 -2.81 -11.45
N LEU A 214 -9.74 -3.92 -12.12
CA LEU A 214 -9.45 -5.17 -11.44
C LEU A 214 -8.04 -5.13 -10.84
N CYS A 215 -7.97 -5.35 -9.53
CA CYS A 215 -6.75 -5.29 -8.73
C CYS A 215 -6.46 -6.65 -8.07
N PRO A 216 -6.12 -7.69 -8.86
CA PRO A 216 -5.80 -9.00 -8.29
C PRO A 216 -4.48 -8.94 -7.50
N TRP A 217 -4.37 -9.80 -6.49
CA TRP A 217 -3.16 -9.91 -5.70
C TRP A 217 -1.93 -10.17 -6.58
N GLY A 218 -0.80 -9.62 -6.17
CA GLY A 218 0.50 -9.82 -6.80
C GLY A 218 1.37 -10.80 -6.00
N ASN A 219 2.65 -10.46 -5.85
CA ASN A 219 3.54 -11.15 -4.92
C ASN A 219 3.05 -10.95 -3.47
N GLY A 220 2.63 -9.73 -3.14
CA GLY A 220 1.87 -9.40 -1.93
C GLY A 220 0.38 -9.28 -2.23
N VAL A 221 -0.42 -9.24 -1.16
CA VAL A 221 -1.87 -9.00 -1.25
C VAL A 221 -2.14 -7.56 -1.65
N ASP A 222 -1.50 -6.60 -0.97
CA ASP A 222 -1.62 -5.19 -1.32
C ASP A 222 -0.78 -4.85 -2.53
N THR A 223 -1.34 -4.06 -3.44
CA THR A 223 -0.69 -3.67 -4.70
C THR A 223 -0.83 -2.18 -4.96
N HIS A 224 0.19 -1.56 -5.55
CA HIS A 224 0.13 -0.15 -5.95
C HIS A 224 -1.08 0.15 -6.83
N ARG A 225 -1.47 -0.78 -7.74
CA ARG A 225 -2.65 -0.63 -8.63
C ARG A 225 -3.92 -0.32 -7.87
N PHE A 226 -4.15 -0.95 -6.71
CA PHE A 226 -5.32 -0.70 -5.88
C PHE A 226 -5.40 0.78 -5.46
N TRP A 227 -4.30 1.33 -4.98
CA TRP A 227 -4.22 2.73 -4.55
C TRP A 227 -4.18 3.71 -5.72
N GLU A 228 -3.45 3.39 -6.80
CA GLU A 228 -3.45 4.15 -8.05
C GLU A 228 -4.88 4.30 -8.61
N THR A 229 -5.69 3.25 -8.52
CA THR A 229 -7.10 3.25 -8.95
C THR A 229 -7.93 4.23 -8.13
N LEU A 230 -7.79 4.22 -6.81
CA LEU A 230 -8.48 5.16 -5.91
C LEU A 230 -8.08 6.61 -6.20
N TYR A 231 -6.78 6.89 -6.34
CA TYR A 231 -6.30 8.24 -6.71
C TYR A 231 -6.73 8.68 -8.11
N ALA A 232 -6.96 7.76 -9.00
CA ALA A 232 -7.51 8.05 -10.34
C ALA A 232 -9.02 8.35 -10.33
N GLY A 233 -9.71 8.14 -9.21
CA GLY A 233 -11.16 8.27 -9.10
C GLY A 233 -11.91 7.12 -9.76
N SER A 234 -11.36 5.92 -9.71
CA SER A 234 -12.00 4.69 -10.15
C SER A 234 -12.08 3.69 -9.01
N ILE A 235 -12.94 2.70 -9.13
CA ILE A 235 -13.25 1.74 -8.07
C ILE A 235 -12.37 0.51 -8.24
N PRO A 236 -11.45 0.22 -7.30
CA PRO A 236 -10.72 -1.03 -7.32
C PRO A 236 -11.65 -2.19 -7.00
N VAL A 237 -11.48 -3.28 -7.75
CA VAL A 237 -12.19 -4.55 -7.54
C VAL A 237 -11.17 -5.60 -7.13
N THR A 238 -11.34 -6.20 -5.96
CA THR A 238 -10.43 -7.24 -5.45
C THR A 238 -11.14 -8.16 -4.47
N LYS A 239 -10.51 -9.27 -4.12
CA LYS A 239 -11.01 -10.11 -3.03
C LYS A 239 -10.74 -9.43 -1.68
N TRP A 240 -11.70 -9.56 -0.76
CA TRP A 240 -11.47 -9.06 0.59
C TRP A 240 -10.33 -9.81 1.30
N HIS A 241 -9.53 -9.09 2.05
CA HIS A 241 -8.48 -9.62 2.90
C HIS A 241 -8.21 -8.66 4.06
N GLN A 242 -7.73 -9.18 5.19
CA GLN A 242 -7.39 -8.39 6.39
C GLN A 242 -6.44 -7.20 6.09
N THR A 243 -5.59 -7.34 5.09
CA THR A 243 -4.71 -6.28 4.56
C THR A 243 -5.48 -5.02 4.18
N TYR A 244 -6.71 -5.15 3.66
CA TYR A 244 -7.52 -4.03 3.19
C TYR A 244 -8.42 -3.41 4.26
N LYS A 245 -8.29 -3.80 5.54
CA LYS A 245 -9.07 -3.19 6.63
C LYS A 245 -8.89 -1.67 6.70
N CYS A 246 -7.72 -1.15 6.33
CA CYS A 246 -7.47 0.30 6.23
C CYS A 246 -8.23 0.99 5.08
N ALA A 247 -8.78 0.24 4.14
CA ALA A 247 -9.52 0.74 2.99
C ALA A 247 -11.03 0.47 3.05
N GLU A 248 -11.57 -0.11 4.14
CA GLU A 248 -13.00 -0.44 4.26
C GLU A 248 -13.93 0.77 4.15
N SER A 249 -13.43 1.97 4.47
CA SER A 249 -14.18 3.22 4.35
C SER A 249 -14.05 3.90 2.99
N LEU A 250 -13.38 3.28 2.03
CA LEU A 250 -13.16 3.80 0.68
C LEU A 250 -14.10 3.12 -0.34
N PRO A 251 -14.36 3.72 -1.50
CA PRO A 251 -15.16 3.10 -2.56
C PRO A 251 -14.38 1.94 -3.21
N VAL A 252 -14.52 0.77 -2.64
CA VAL A 252 -13.88 -0.48 -3.08
C VAL A 252 -14.94 -1.56 -3.25
N LEU A 253 -14.95 -2.23 -4.39
CA LEU A 253 -15.78 -3.41 -4.58
C LEU A 253 -15.00 -4.66 -4.16
N PHE A 254 -15.30 -5.13 -2.94
CA PHE A 254 -14.79 -6.42 -2.47
C PHE A 254 -15.68 -7.55 -2.91
N VAL A 255 -15.08 -8.60 -3.45
CA VAL A 255 -15.76 -9.84 -3.89
C VAL A 255 -15.18 -11.05 -3.16
N ASP A 256 -15.95 -12.11 -3.03
CA ASP A 256 -15.44 -13.37 -2.49
C ASP A 256 -14.63 -14.12 -3.56
N LYS A 257 -15.13 -14.09 -4.81
CA LYS A 257 -14.51 -14.72 -5.97
C LYS A 257 -14.61 -13.79 -7.17
N TYR A 258 -13.63 -13.85 -8.06
CA TYR A 258 -13.67 -13.07 -9.30
C TYR A 258 -14.74 -13.54 -10.27
N GLU A 259 -15.19 -14.78 -10.14
CA GLU A 259 -16.30 -15.37 -10.90
C GLU A 259 -17.65 -14.70 -10.59
N ASP A 260 -17.78 -14.07 -9.42
CA ASP A 260 -19.00 -13.37 -9.01
C ASP A 260 -19.17 -12.02 -9.69
N ILE A 261 -18.14 -11.55 -10.43
CA ILE A 261 -18.17 -10.26 -11.12
C ILE A 261 -18.92 -10.39 -12.42
N ASP A 262 -20.05 -9.68 -12.50
CA ASP A 262 -20.84 -9.53 -13.71
C ASP A 262 -21.26 -8.05 -13.92
N GLU A 263 -21.88 -7.76 -15.04
CA GLU A 263 -22.34 -6.42 -15.37
C GLU A 263 -23.38 -5.89 -14.39
N GLY A 264 -24.23 -6.78 -13.86
CA GLY A 264 -25.25 -6.43 -12.86
C GLY A 264 -24.63 -6.00 -11.54
N LEU A 265 -23.64 -6.75 -11.03
CA LEU A 265 -22.90 -6.39 -9.81
C LEU A 265 -22.21 -5.02 -9.95
N LEU A 266 -21.51 -4.81 -11.06
CA LEU A 266 -20.81 -3.54 -11.33
C LEU A 266 -21.79 -2.37 -11.40
N THR A 267 -22.89 -2.51 -12.14
CA THR A 267 -23.93 -1.49 -12.29
C THR A 267 -24.60 -1.18 -10.95
N ASN A 268 -24.97 -2.21 -10.18
CA ASN A 268 -25.58 -2.03 -8.85
C ASN A 268 -24.63 -1.31 -7.90
N TYR A 269 -23.34 -1.64 -7.89
CA TYR A 269 -22.38 -0.95 -7.06
C TYR A 269 -22.25 0.54 -7.42
N MET A 270 -22.22 0.90 -8.71
CA MET A 270 -22.21 2.30 -9.15
C MET A 270 -23.40 3.10 -8.60
N HIS A 271 -24.58 2.49 -8.54
CA HIS A 271 -25.79 3.15 -7.99
C HIS A 271 -25.70 3.38 -6.47
N THR A 272 -24.89 2.58 -5.75
CA THR A 272 -24.71 2.75 -4.30
C THR A 272 -23.73 3.86 -3.91
N LEU A 273 -22.90 4.35 -4.83
CA LEU A 273 -21.85 5.33 -4.54
C LEU A 273 -22.38 6.62 -3.90
N ASP A 274 -23.56 7.07 -4.32
CA ASP A 274 -24.17 8.31 -3.80
C ASP A 274 -24.83 8.15 -2.43
N THR A 275 -25.07 6.92 -2.01
CA THR A 275 -25.79 6.61 -0.77
C THR A 275 -24.85 6.26 0.39
N GLN A 276 -23.57 6.04 0.11
CA GLN A 276 -22.56 5.67 1.10
C GLN A 276 -21.68 6.86 1.49
N ASN A 277 -21.29 6.91 2.74
CA ASN A 277 -20.32 7.88 3.24
C ASN A 277 -18.91 7.26 3.20
N TYR A 278 -18.06 7.80 2.37
CA TYR A 278 -16.66 7.37 2.25
C TYR A 278 -15.73 8.32 3.01
N ASN A 279 -14.72 7.75 3.66
CA ASN A 279 -13.68 8.54 4.33
C ASN A 279 -12.40 8.60 3.50
N PHE A 280 -12.29 9.62 2.66
CA PHE A 280 -11.11 9.83 1.81
C PHE A 280 -9.88 10.36 2.56
N GLU A 281 -10.01 10.75 3.83
CA GLU A 281 -8.85 11.17 4.63
C GLU A 281 -7.81 10.04 4.76
N THR A 282 -8.25 8.77 4.72
CA THR A 282 -7.37 7.59 4.76
C THR A 282 -6.38 7.53 3.60
N LEU A 283 -6.63 8.27 2.51
CA LEU A 283 -5.70 8.42 1.39
C LEU A 283 -4.63 9.50 1.63
N THR A 284 -4.65 10.19 2.77
CA THR A 284 -3.77 11.32 3.03
C THR A 284 -2.67 11.01 4.05
N LYS A 285 -1.52 11.64 3.89
CA LYS A 285 -0.42 11.58 4.87
C LYS A 285 -0.87 12.11 6.24
N ASP A 286 -1.64 13.19 6.27
CA ASP A 286 -2.08 13.86 7.51
C ASP A 286 -2.94 12.94 8.39
N TYR A 287 -3.77 12.10 7.77
CA TYR A 287 -4.55 11.11 8.51
C TYR A 287 -3.66 10.13 9.27
N TRP A 288 -2.63 9.61 8.61
CA TRP A 288 -1.73 8.63 9.20
C TRP A 288 -0.79 9.26 10.24
N MET A 289 -0.33 10.50 10.03
CA MET A 289 0.45 11.25 11.01
C MET A 289 -0.29 11.48 12.34
N LYS A 290 -1.62 11.61 12.29
CA LYS A 290 -2.44 11.79 13.51
C LYS A 290 -2.75 10.48 14.20
N ARG A 291 -2.63 9.35 13.51
CA ARG A 291 -3.05 8.03 13.99
C ARG A 291 -1.89 7.19 14.51
N ILE A 292 -0.70 7.41 14.02
CA ILE A 292 0.55 6.77 14.41
C ILE A 292 1.31 7.63 15.42
#